data_52486fd5c24e4d98c2d4238261ac18e3
#
_entry.id   52486fd5c24e4d98c2d4238261ac18e3
#
_cell.length_a   1.000
_cell.length_b   1.000
_cell.length_c   1.000
_cell.angle_alpha   90.00
_cell.angle_beta   90.00
_cell.angle_gamma   90.00
#
_symmetry.space_group_name_H-M   'P 1'
#
loop_
_entity.id
_entity.type
_entity.pdbx_description
1 polymer ?
#
loop_
_entity_poly.entity_id
_entity_poly.type
_entity_poly.pdbx_seq_one_letter_code
_entity_poly.pdbx_strand_id
1 'polypeptide(L)'
;MKAIIVGGGKVGFYLTKTLLEHNYEVTIIENDKEQSRYCANNLEAEVACGDGTSYETLLACGADKADCVIAVTGKDECNLICCQVAKKAFGVRKTIAKVNNPKNADVMKQLGVDIVVSATDNIIQLLEHEVDFSAMKKLLSIDEEYDDASLVEITLPENYVYEGKKLAELSLPEQCNIACINRGGRTIIPRGATILWSGDIVLVVMMNSKEKELRKALKIKD
;
A
#
# COMPACT_ATOMS: atom_id res chain seq x y z
N MET A 1 19.16 6.61 8.62
CA MET A 1 17.82 6.55 9.23
C MET A 1 17.73 5.26 10.01
N LYS A 2 17.32 5.34 11.28
CA LYS A 2 17.29 4.20 12.20
C LYS A 2 15.88 3.68 12.37
N ALA A 3 15.67 2.38 12.10
CA ALA A 3 14.37 1.72 12.21
C ALA A 3 14.45 0.56 13.22
N ILE A 4 13.43 0.43 14.06
CA ILE A 4 13.24 -0.75 14.92
C ILE A 4 12.06 -1.55 14.37
N ILE A 5 12.29 -2.84 14.13
CA ILE A 5 11.27 -3.78 13.70
C ILE A 5 10.94 -4.74 14.84
N VAL A 6 9.68 -4.76 15.27
CA VAL A 6 9.19 -5.67 16.30
C VAL A 6 8.45 -6.83 15.63
N GLY A 7 9.04 -8.03 15.74
CA GLY A 7 8.61 -9.26 15.11
C GLY A 7 9.56 -9.71 14.00
N GLY A 8 10.30 -10.79 14.23
CA GLY A 8 11.25 -11.41 13.29
C GLY A 8 10.65 -12.48 12.38
N GLY A 9 9.32 -12.60 12.30
CA GLY A 9 8.64 -13.51 11.40
C GLY A 9 8.87 -13.13 9.92
N LYS A 10 8.17 -13.81 8.98
CA LYS A 10 8.39 -13.60 7.54
C LYS A 10 8.38 -12.13 7.12
N VAL A 11 7.37 -11.36 7.57
CA VAL A 11 7.24 -9.95 7.19
C VAL A 11 8.41 -9.14 7.73
N GLY A 12 8.73 -9.26 9.03
CA GLY A 12 9.83 -8.51 9.64
C GLY A 12 11.19 -8.88 9.04
N PHE A 13 11.44 -10.15 8.79
CA PHE A 13 12.67 -10.63 8.17
C PHE A 13 12.92 -10.01 6.78
N TYR A 14 11.93 -10.10 5.87
CA TYR A 14 12.08 -9.56 4.52
C TYR A 14 12.09 -8.03 4.51
N LEU A 15 11.29 -7.39 5.37
CA LEU A 15 11.32 -5.93 5.52
C LEU A 15 12.69 -5.45 5.97
N THR A 16 13.29 -6.12 6.96
CA THR A 16 14.66 -5.81 7.40
C THR A 16 15.63 -5.89 6.24
N LYS A 17 15.60 -6.99 5.48
CA LYS A 17 16.48 -7.17 4.33
C LYS A 17 16.35 -6.02 3.32
N THR A 18 15.12 -5.64 2.98
CA THR A 18 14.85 -4.53 2.07
C THR A 18 15.35 -3.19 2.62
N LEU A 19 15.14 -2.92 3.90
CA LEU A 19 15.58 -1.66 4.51
C LEU A 19 17.13 -1.57 4.59
N LEU A 20 17.82 -2.68 4.85
CA LEU A 20 19.29 -2.74 4.80
C LEU A 20 19.82 -2.44 3.39
N GLU A 21 19.19 -2.99 2.33
CA GLU A 21 19.52 -2.69 0.93
C GLU A 21 19.36 -1.19 0.60
N HIS A 22 18.47 -0.50 1.31
CA HIS A 22 18.28 0.95 1.21
C HIS A 22 19.14 1.77 2.20
N ASN A 23 20.16 1.16 2.82
CA ASN A 23 21.09 1.79 3.77
C ASN A 23 20.41 2.33 5.04
N TYR A 24 19.35 1.68 5.52
CA TYR A 24 18.81 1.94 6.84
C TYR A 24 19.61 1.16 7.90
N GLU A 25 19.78 1.76 9.06
CA GLU A 25 20.21 1.05 10.28
C GLU A 25 18.99 0.37 10.89
N VAL A 26 19.01 -0.95 11.00
CA VAL A 26 17.83 -1.72 11.45
C VAL A 26 18.18 -2.57 12.66
N THR A 27 17.32 -2.49 13.68
CA THR A 27 17.34 -3.38 14.83
C THR A 27 16.06 -4.20 14.85
N ILE A 28 16.15 -5.54 14.97
CA ILE A 28 14.99 -6.42 15.13
C ILE A 28 14.81 -6.78 16.59
N ILE A 29 13.58 -6.77 17.08
CA ILE A 29 13.18 -7.31 18.37
C ILE A 29 12.28 -8.52 18.11
N GLU A 30 12.68 -9.70 18.58
CA GLU A 30 11.91 -10.94 18.45
C GLU A 30 11.87 -11.69 19.77
N ASN A 31 10.71 -12.13 20.21
CA ASN A 31 10.53 -12.79 21.51
C ASN A 31 10.81 -14.30 21.47
N ASP A 32 10.66 -14.93 20.32
CA ASP A 32 11.02 -16.33 20.13
C ASP A 32 12.53 -16.48 19.94
N LYS A 33 13.16 -17.32 20.78
CA LYS A 33 14.61 -17.50 20.78
C LYS A 33 15.15 -18.14 19.51
N GLU A 34 14.40 -19.07 18.92
CA GLU A 34 14.85 -19.77 17.70
C GLU A 34 14.75 -18.83 16.51
N GLN A 35 13.62 -18.10 16.41
CA GLN A 35 13.41 -17.11 15.36
C GLN A 35 14.40 -15.94 15.48
N SER A 36 14.67 -15.46 16.70
CA SER A 36 15.68 -14.43 16.96
C SER A 36 17.06 -14.87 16.49
N ARG A 37 17.46 -16.11 16.82
CA ARG A 37 18.73 -16.69 16.36
C ARG A 37 18.77 -16.87 14.85
N TYR A 38 17.66 -17.27 14.22
CA TYR A 38 17.55 -17.35 12.78
C TYR A 38 17.76 -15.98 12.12
N CYS A 39 17.13 -14.94 12.62
CA CYS A 39 17.34 -13.57 12.13
C CYS A 39 18.80 -13.14 12.26
N ALA A 40 19.42 -13.35 13.43
CA ALA A 40 20.81 -12.97 13.69
C ALA A 40 21.82 -13.67 12.77
N ASN A 41 21.53 -14.92 12.36
CA ASN A 41 22.42 -15.69 11.49
C ASN A 41 22.25 -15.36 9.98
N ASN A 42 21.13 -14.71 9.60
CA ASN A 42 20.78 -14.54 8.18
C ASN A 42 20.62 -13.08 7.75
N LEU A 43 20.76 -12.12 8.69
CA LEU A 43 20.63 -10.69 8.41
C LEU A 43 21.82 -9.93 8.97
N GLU A 44 22.27 -8.92 8.27
CA GLU A 44 23.29 -7.97 8.73
C GLU A 44 22.63 -6.84 9.56
N ALA A 45 21.83 -7.20 10.55
CA ALA A 45 21.12 -6.30 11.44
C ALA A 45 21.38 -6.64 12.90
N GLU A 46 21.24 -5.68 13.79
CA GLU A 46 21.17 -5.96 15.22
C GLU A 46 19.89 -6.73 15.56
N VAL A 47 20.01 -7.81 16.31
CA VAL A 47 18.87 -8.64 16.71
C VAL A 47 18.82 -8.76 18.24
N ALA A 48 17.75 -8.29 18.84
CA ALA A 48 17.46 -8.42 20.25
C ALA A 48 16.40 -9.52 20.49
N CYS A 49 16.71 -10.47 21.37
CA CYS A 49 15.73 -11.45 21.82
C CYS A 49 15.00 -10.88 23.04
N GLY A 50 13.71 -10.50 22.86
CA GLY A 50 12.95 -9.89 23.94
C GLY A 50 11.53 -9.53 23.56
N ASP A 51 10.79 -9.00 24.53
CA ASP A 51 9.42 -8.52 24.34
C ASP A 51 9.43 -7.06 23.85
N GLY A 52 8.99 -6.85 22.61
CA GLY A 52 8.92 -5.51 22.01
C GLY A 52 7.81 -4.61 22.59
N THR A 53 6.96 -5.12 23.48
CA THR A 53 6.01 -4.29 24.24
C THR A 53 6.63 -3.71 25.52
N SER A 54 7.82 -4.20 25.91
CA SER A 54 8.51 -3.72 27.12
C SER A 54 9.26 -2.43 26.83
N TYR A 55 9.10 -1.46 27.75
CA TYR A 55 9.85 -0.21 27.75
C TYR A 55 11.37 -0.45 27.77
N GLU A 56 11.82 -1.37 28.64
CA GLU A 56 13.25 -1.67 28.83
C GLU A 56 13.85 -2.27 27.55
N THR A 57 13.13 -3.17 26.89
CA THR A 57 13.59 -3.77 25.62
C THR A 57 13.70 -2.72 24.52
N LEU A 58 12.68 -1.89 24.36
CA LEU A 58 12.70 -0.81 23.37
C LEU A 58 13.82 0.20 23.63
N LEU A 59 14.05 0.56 24.91
CA LEU A 59 15.13 1.45 25.30
C LEU A 59 16.50 0.82 24.96
N ALA A 60 16.71 -0.44 25.33
CA ALA A 60 17.96 -1.17 25.07
C ALA A 60 18.25 -1.25 23.54
N CYS A 61 17.21 -1.31 22.71
CA CYS A 61 17.32 -1.29 21.26
C CYS A 61 17.42 0.13 20.67
N GLY A 62 17.47 1.16 21.49
CA GLY A 62 17.68 2.54 21.06
C GLY A 62 16.45 3.22 20.49
N ALA A 63 15.26 2.92 21.03
CA ALA A 63 14.01 3.57 20.63
C ALA A 63 14.03 5.10 20.83
N ASP A 64 14.81 5.58 21.80
CA ASP A 64 15.03 7.01 22.05
C ASP A 64 15.73 7.76 20.90
N LYS A 65 16.36 7.01 19.99
CA LYS A 65 17.08 7.54 18.81
C LYS A 65 16.53 7.02 17.49
N ALA A 66 15.45 6.21 17.53
CA ALA A 66 14.86 5.65 16.34
C ALA A 66 14.02 6.68 15.60
N ASP A 67 14.15 6.71 14.27
CA ASP A 67 13.30 7.53 13.40
C ASP A 67 11.91 6.90 13.24
N CYS A 68 11.84 5.56 13.24
CA CYS A 68 10.58 4.84 13.16
C CYS A 68 10.60 3.50 13.92
N VAL A 69 9.41 3.08 14.38
CA VAL A 69 9.17 1.75 14.96
C VAL A 69 8.09 1.07 14.14
N ILE A 70 8.36 -0.17 13.69
CA ILE A 70 7.48 -0.95 12.81
C ILE A 70 7.14 -2.26 13.53
N ALA A 71 5.88 -2.39 13.96
CA ALA A 71 5.39 -3.56 14.68
C ALA A 71 4.66 -4.51 13.71
N VAL A 72 5.22 -5.70 13.49
CA VAL A 72 4.72 -6.69 12.52
C VAL A 72 4.57 -8.09 13.12
N THR A 73 4.27 -8.15 14.40
CA THR A 73 4.03 -9.43 15.10
C THR A 73 2.72 -10.10 14.63
N GLY A 74 2.48 -11.31 15.13
CA GLY A 74 1.23 -12.04 14.91
C GLY A 74 0.03 -11.54 15.71
N LYS A 75 0.22 -10.56 16.63
CA LYS A 75 -0.80 -10.11 17.59
C LYS A 75 -1.03 -8.61 17.47
N ASP A 76 -2.26 -8.20 17.18
CA ASP A 76 -2.62 -6.79 16.99
C ASP A 76 -2.42 -5.97 18.26
N GLU A 77 -2.75 -6.54 19.41
CA GLU A 77 -2.53 -5.92 20.72
C GLU A 77 -1.06 -5.63 20.98
N CYS A 78 -0.16 -6.56 20.64
CA CYS A 78 1.28 -6.33 20.78
C CYS A 78 1.75 -5.22 19.84
N ASN A 79 1.29 -5.23 18.58
CA ASN A 79 1.65 -4.22 17.60
C ASN A 79 1.19 -2.82 18.05
N LEU A 80 -0.01 -2.71 18.59
CA LEU A 80 -0.53 -1.47 19.15
C LEU A 80 0.31 -0.98 20.33
N ILE A 81 0.58 -1.86 21.31
CA ILE A 81 1.34 -1.51 22.52
C ILE A 81 2.75 -1.07 22.16
N CYS A 82 3.45 -1.79 21.28
CA CYS A 82 4.78 -1.41 20.80
C CYS A 82 4.78 0.02 20.23
N CYS A 83 3.84 0.31 19.34
CA CYS A 83 3.72 1.63 18.72
C CYS A 83 3.40 2.72 19.76
N GLN A 84 2.50 2.43 20.71
CA GLN A 84 2.15 3.39 21.76
C GLN A 84 3.33 3.68 22.71
N VAL A 85 4.07 2.66 23.12
CA VAL A 85 5.26 2.84 23.96
C VAL A 85 6.32 3.63 23.21
N ALA A 86 6.61 3.25 21.95
CA ALA A 86 7.55 3.96 21.11
C ALA A 86 7.21 5.44 20.96
N LYS A 87 5.95 5.76 20.74
CA LYS A 87 5.49 7.15 20.52
C LYS A 87 5.41 7.95 21.81
N LYS A 88 4.79 7.39 22.86
CA LYS A 88 4.50 8.13 24.10
C LYS A 88 5.70 8.21 25.05
N ALA A 89 6.52 7.15 25.11
CA ALA A 89 7.66 7.10 26.04
C ALA A 89 8.96 7.61 25.41
N PHE A 90 9.16 7.40 24.11
CA PHE A 90 10.41 7.73 23.43
C PHE A 90 10.27 8.85 22.38
N GLY A 91 9.04 9.30 22.08
CA GLY A 91 8.82 10.37 21.09
C GLY A 91 9.18 9.98 19.67
N VAL A 92 9.14 8.69 19.33
CA VAL A 92 9.41 8.22 17.96
C VAL A 92 8.48 8.91 16.97
N ARG A 93 9.07 9.46 15.90
CA ARG A 93 8.33 10.31 14.97
C ARG A 93 7.29 9.54 14.15
N LYS A 94 7.58 8.29 13.81
CA LYS A 94 6.74 7.48 12.93
C LYS A 94 6.57 6.07 13.48
N THR A 95 5.32 5.68 13.68
CA THR A 95 4.96 4.32 14.11
C THR A 95 4.13 3.65 13.04
N ILE A 96 4.48 2.41 12.72
CA ILE A 96 3.79 1.61 11.70
C ILE A 96 3.40 0.28 12.35
N ALA A 97 2.15 -0.11 12.23
CA ALA A 97 1.67 -1.39 12.74
C ALA A 97 1.02 -2.23 11.63
N LYS A 98 1.41 -3.49 11.57
CA LYS A 98 0.64 -4.48 10.84
C LYS A 98 -0.60 -4.83 11.66
N VAL A 99 -1.76 -4.83 11.04
CA VAL A 99 -2.99 -5.37 11.60
C VAL A 99 -3.33 -6.71 10.95
N ASN A 100 -3.64 -7.70 11.77
CA ASN A 100 -4.03 -9.04 11.31
C ASN A 100 -5.54 -9.15 11.12
N ASN A 101 -6.32 -8.51 12.01
CA ASN A 101 -7.76 -8.38 11.87
C ASN A 101 -8.11 -6.98 11.34
N PRO A 102 -8.61 -6.86 10.10
CA PRO A 102 -8.95 -5.58 9.48
C PRO A 102 -9.83 -4.67 10.34
N LYS A 103 -10.73 -5.25 11.13
CA LYS A 103 -11.63 -4.50 12.02
C LYS A 103 -10.90 -3.68 13.10
N ASN A 104 -9.65 -4.01 13.37
CA ASN A 104 -8.85 -3.29 14.37
C ASN A 104 -8.12 -2.08 13.76
N ALA A 105 -8.11 -1.91 12.44
CA ALA A 105 -7.31 -0.88 11.77
C ALA A 105 -7.68 0.54 12.23
N ASP A 106 -8.95 0.88 12.21
CA ASP A 106 -9.42 2.22 12.60
C ASP A 106 -9.18 2.50 14.08
N VAL A 107 -9.41 1.50 14.94
CA VAL A 107 -9.16 1.62 16.37
C VAL A 107 -7.68 1.87 16.64
N MET A 108 -6.77 1.17 15.94
CA MET A 108 -5.33 1.38 16.09
C MET A 108 -4.89 2.78 15.63
N LYS A 109 -5.47 3.31 14.54
CA LYS A 109 -5.26 4.69 14.09
C LYS A 109 -5.72 5.69 15.17
N GLN A 110 -6.96 5.52 15.68
CA GLN A 110 -7.51 6.39 16.74
C GLN A 110 -6.70 6.34 18.04
N LEU A 111 -6.10 5.20 18.35
CA LEU A 111 -5.22 5.02 19.51
C LEU A 111 -3.80 5.55 19.26
N GLY A 112 -3.54 6.17 18.13
CA GLY A 112 -2.33 6.96 17.89
C GLY A 112 -1.22 6.25 17.12
N VAL A 113 -1.48 5.12 16.46
CA VAL A 113 -0.56 4.56 15.47
C VAL A 113 -0.62 5.41 14.20
N ASP A 114 0.52 5.86 13.70
CA ASP A 114 0.56 6.77 12.56
C ASP A 114 0.14 6.09 11.25
N ILE A 115 0.62 4.86 11.03
CA ILE A 115 0.29 4.09 9.83
C ILE A 115 -0.10 2.68 10.25
N VAL A 116 -1.29 2.25 9.83
CA VAL A 116 -1.78 0.89 10.04
C VAL A 116 -1.91 0.20 8.69
N VAL A 117 -1.28 -0.97 8.54
CA VAL A 117 -1.26 -1.75 7.30
C VAL A 117 -2.00 -3.06 7.51
N SER A 118 -3.12 -3.25 6.84
CA SER A 118 -3.86 -4.52 6.81
C SER A 118 -3.34 -5.40 5.68
N ALA A 119 -2.55 -6.42 6.03
CA ALA A 119 -2.07 -7.38 5.04
C ALA A 119 -3.25 -8.16 4.40
N THR A 120 -4.28 -8.47 5.19
CA THR A 120 -5.46 -9.19 4.73
C THR A 120 -6.25 -8.39 3.71
N ASP A 121 -6.54 -7.10 3.99
CA ASP A 121 -7.29 -6.25 3.05
C ASP A 121 -6.51 -6.02 1.77
N ASN A 122 -5.20 -5.78 1.88
CA ASN A 122 -4.36 -5.59 0.70
C ASN A 122 -4.37 -6.84 -0.20
N ILE A 123 -4.30 -8.04 0.39
CA ILE A 123 -4.39 -9.28 -0.38
C ILE A 123 -5.78 -9.47 -0.99
N ILE A 124 -6.84 -9.20 -0.22
CA ILE A 124 -8.22 -9.28 -0.72
C ILE A 124 -8.40 -8.34 -1.90
N GLN A 125 -7.99 -7.08 -1.80
CA GLN A 125 -8.07 -6.10 -2.90
C GLN A 125 -7.32 -6.58 -4.15
N LEU A 126 -6.11 -7.14 -3.98
CA LEU A 126 -5.37 -7.69 -5.11
C LEU A 126 -6.10 -8.88 -5.76
N LEU A 127 -6.65 -9.79 -4.95
CA LEU A 127 -7.39 -10.94 -5.47
C LEU A 127 -8.71 -10.53 -6.11
N GLU A 128 -9.45 -9.60 -5.52
CA GLU A 128 -10.67 -9.04 -6.11
C GLU A 128 -10.37 -8.41 -7.47
N HIS A 129 -9.28 -7.66 -7.57
CA HIS A 129 -8.83 -7.07 -8.83
C HIS A 129 -8.55 -8.12 -9.91
N GLU A 130 -7.94 -9.26 -9.56
CA GLU A 130 -7.67 -10.35 -10.51
C GLU A 130 -8.92 -11.13 -10.91
N VAL A 131 -9.92 -11.22 -10.02
CA VAL A 131 -11.20 -11.90 -10.28
C VAL A 131 -12.20 -10.99 -10.99
N ASP A 132 -12.00 -9.66 -10.92
CA ASP A 132 -12.87 -8.71 -11.58
C ASP A 132 -12.67 -8.72 -13.11
N PHE A 133 -13.66 -9.28 -13.82
CA PHE A 133 -13.72 -9.31 -15.28
C PHE A 133 -14.43 -8.08 -15.89
N SER A 134 -14.74 -7.07 -15.07
CA SER A 134 -15.35 -5.84 -15.58
C SER A 134 -14.40 -5.08 -16.52
N ALA A 135 -14.98 -4.40 -17.48
CA ALA A 135 -14.21 -3.57 -18.41
C ALA A 135 -13.53 -2.37 -17.72
N MET A 136 -13.91 -2.07 -16.49
CA MET A 136 -13.38 -0.94 -15.70
C MET A 136 -13.03 -1.40 -14.30
N LYS A 137 -11.75 -1.35 -13.95
CA LYS A 137 -11.19 -1.79 -12.67
C LYS A 137 -10.62 -0.60 -11.90
N LYS A 138 -10.95 -0.48 -10.63
CA LYS A 138 -10.36 0.52 -9.73
C LYS A 138 -9.00 0.03 -9.26
N LEU A 139 -7.91 0.70 -9.63
CA LEU A 139 -6.55 0.34 -9.26
C LEU A 139 -6.14 0.94 -7.91
N LEU A 140 -6.51 2.19 -7.68
CA LEU A 140 -6.06 2.96 -6.52
C LEU A 140 -7.07 4.05 -6.17
N SER A 141 -7.37 4.22 -4.87
CA SER A 141 -7.97 5.46 -4.34
C SER A 141 -6.84 6.46 -4.12
N ILE A 142 -6.98 7.67 -4.68
CA ILE A 142 -5.95 8.72 -4.56
C ILE A 142 -6.01 9.38 -3.18
N ASP A 143 -7.21 9.46 -2.61
CA ASP A 143 -7.44 9.94 -1.27
C ASP A 143 -8.17 8.85 -0.46
N GLU A 144 -7.49 8.31 0.56
CA GLU A 144 -8.04 7.26 1.41
C GLU A 144 -9.06 7.79 2.43
N GLU A 145 -8.99 9.09 2.78
CA GLU A 145 -9.83 9.68 3.80
C GLU A 145 -11.21 10.07 3.24
N TYR A 146 -11.25 10.59 2.01
CA TYR A 146 -12.49 11.08 1.38
C TYR A 146 -12.98 10.18 0.24
N ASP A 147 -12.15 9.25 -0.26
CA ASP A 147 -12.44 8.38 -1.42
C ASP A 147 -13.02 9.14 -2.63
N ASP A 148 -12.56 10.37 -2.82
CA ASP A 148 -13.12 11.27 -3.83
C ASP A 148 -12.60 10.99 -5.24
N ALA A 149 -11.35 10.56 -5.37
CA ALA A 149 -10.69 10.36 -6.65
C ALA A 149 -10.04 8.98 -6.74
N SER A 150 -10.05 8.41 -7.93
CA SER A 150 -9.46 7.10 -8.21
C SER A 150 -8.69 7.08 -9.51
N LEU A 151 -7.68 6.21 -9.54
CA LEU A 151 -7.08 5.72 -10.77
C LEU A 151 -7.80 4.43 -11.16
N VAL A 152 -8.35 4.41 -12.37
CA VAL A 152 -9.06 3.26 -12.90
C VAL A 152 -8.41 2.77 -14.20
N GLU A 153 -8.42 1.48 -14.39
CA GLU A 153 -8.03 0.81 -15.62
C GLU A 153 -9.29 0.45 -16.42
N ILE A 154 -9.28 0.76 -17.69
CA ILE A 154 -10.39 0.48 -18.58
C ILE A 154 -9.87 -0.27 -19.80
N THR A 155 -10.33 -1.50 -19.99
CA THR A 155 -10.06 -2.26 -21.20
C THR A 155 -11.11 -1.94 -22.25
N LEU A 156 -10.68 -1.36 -23.36
CA LEU A 156 -11.59 -1.07 -24.47
C LEU A 156 -12.00 -2.39 -25.16
N PRO A 157 -13.32 -2.60 -25.39
CA PRO A 157 -13.82 -3.85 -25.94
C PRO A 157 -13.32 -4.10 -27.38
N GLU A 158 -13.34 -5.36 -27.78
CA GLU A 158 -13.23 -5.71 -29.19
C GLU A 158 -14.39 -5.07 -29.98
N ASN A 159 -14.10 -4.51 -31.14
CA ASN A 159 -15.04 -3.69 -31.90
C ASN A 159 -15.49 -2.40 -31.18
N TYR A 160 -14.53 -1.69 -30.59
CA TYR A 160 -14.79 -0.45 -29.89
C TYR A 160 -15.44 0.60 -30.81
N VAL A 161 -16.56 1.16 -30.36
CA VAL A 161 -17.38 2.08 -31.16
C VAL A 161 -16.64 3.34 -31.64
N TYR A 162 -15.64 3.76 -30.88
CA TYR A 162 -14.80 4.93 -31.17
C TYR A 162 -13.42 4.56 -31.69
N GLU A 163 -13.23 3.33 -32.18
CA GLU A 163 -12.00 2.93 -32.84
C GLU A 163 -11.62 3.89 -33.97
N GLY A 164 -10.38 4.32 -34.00
CA GLY A 164 -9.87 5.28 -34.97
C GLY A 164 -10.16 6.74 -34.66
N LYS A 165 -10.96 7.07 -33.61
CA LYS A 165 -11.20 8.45 -33.18
C LYS A 165 -10.06 8.99 -32.34
N LYS A 166 -9.82 10.29 -32.49
CA LYS A 166 -8.85 11.01 -31.64
C LYS A 166 -9.48 11.30 -30.27
N LEU A 167 -8.64 11.33 -29.24
CA LEU A 167 -9.09 11.69 -27.90
C LEU A 167 -9.77 13.06 -27.82
N ALA A 168 -9.30 14.03 -28.58
CA ALA A 168 -9.92 15.36 -28.65
C ALA A 168 -11.37 15.34 -29.20
N GLU A 169 -11.78 14.26 -29.85
CA GLU A 169 -13.14 14.10 -30.39
C GLU A 169 -14.09 13.44 -29.39
N LEU A 170 -13.54 12.96 -28.24
CA LEU A 170 -14.33 12.36 -27.19
C LEU A 170 -14.69 13.41 -26.14
N SER A 171 -15.98 13.48 -25.82
CA SER A 171 -16.47 14.34 -24.74
C SER A 171 -16.31 13.61 -23.40
N LEU A 172 -15.09 13.62 -22.87
CA LEU A 172 -14.85 13.08 -21.53
C LEU A 172 -15.52 14.00 -20.48
N PRO A 173 -16.03 13.43 -19.38
CA PRO A 173 -16.58 14.24 -18.29
C PRO A 173 -15.53 15.17 -17.71
N GLU A 174 -15.96 16.30 -17.15
CA GLU A 174 -15.10 17.13 -16.32
C GLU A 174 -14.57 16.31 -15.15
N GLN A 175 -13.35 16.62 -14.67
CA GLN A 175 -12.67 15.91 -13.59
C GLN A 175 -12.35 14.43 -13.92
N CYS A 176 -12.26 14.10 -15.20
CA CYS A 176 -11.73 12.84 -15.71
C CYS A 176 -10.62 13.11 -16.72
N ASN A 177 -9.50 12.43 -16.57
CA ASN A 177 -8.38 12.57 -17.50
C ASN A 177 -7.71 11.23 -17.78
N ILE A 178 -7.42 10.97 -19.06
CA ILE A 178 -6.66 9.77 -19.46
C ILE A 178 -5.18 10.03 -19.17
N ALA A 179 -4.62 9.28 -18.23
CA ALA A 179 -3.24 9.40 -17.80
C ALA A 179 -2.27 8.69 -18.77
N CYS A 180 -2.61 7.46 -19.17
CA CYS A 180 -1.84 6.74 -20.18
C CYS A 180 -2.69 5.66 -20.86
N ILE A 181 -2.15 5.13 -21.96
CA ILE A 181 -2.74 4.03 -22.74
C ILE A 181 -1.67 2.95 -22.86
N ASN A 182 -2.02 1.71 -22.52
CA ASN A 182 -1.19 0.56 -22.80
C ASN A 182 -1.74 -0.14 -24.06
N ARG A 183 -0.91 -0.24 -25.08
CA ARG A 183 -1.26 -0.89 -26.35
C ARG A 183 -0.21 -1.96 -26.67
N GLY A 184 -0.62 -3.22 -26.58
CA GLY A 184 0.28 -4.35 -26.83
C GLY A 184 1.56 -4.32 -25.98
N GLY A 185 1.46 -3.95 -24.71
CA GLY A 185 2.58 -3.84 -23.79
C GLY A 185 3.41 -2.56 -23.90
N ARG A 186 3.02 -1.62 -24.77
CA ARG A 186 3.68 -0.30 -24.89
C ARG A 186 2.85 0.78 -24.23
N THR A 187 3.47 1.54 -23.35
CA THR A 187 2.84 2.70 -22.70
C THR A 187 2.91 3.93 -23.59
N ILE A 188 1.77 4.57 -23.83
CA ILE A 188 1.61 5.79 -24.61
C ILE A 188 1.10 6.88 -23.66
N ILE A 189 1.79 8.01 -23.59
CA ILE A 189 1.28 9.21 -22.92
C ILE A 189 0.39 9.95 -23.93
N PRO A 190 -0.92 9.97 -23.70
CA PRO A 190 -1.85 10.45 -24.73
C PRO A 190 -1.84 11.98 -24.85
N ARG A 191 -2.18 12.43 -26.05
CA ARG A 191 -2.48 13.83 -26.36
C ARG A 191 -3.82 13.88 -27.14
N GLY A 192 -4.36 15.05 -27.35
CA GLY A 192 -5.62 15.21 -28.07
C GLY A 192 -5.65 14.52 -29.47
N ALA A 193 -4.49 14.43 -30.14
CA ALA A 193 -4.35 13.75 -31.43
C ALA A 193 -4.18 12.21 -31.33
N THR A 194 -4.06 11.66 -30.13
CA THR A 194 -3.90 10.21 -29.93
C THR A 194 -5.19 9.50 -30.28
N ILE A 195 -5.08 8.44 -31.06
CA ILE A 195 -6.20 7.62 -31.53
C ILE A 195 -6.37 6.43 -30.60
N LEU A 196 -7.62 6.10 -30.26
CA LEU A 196 -7.98 4.90 -29.50
C LEU A 196 -8.25 3.72 -30.44
N TRP A 197 -7.88 2.53 -29.96
CA TRP A 197 -8.07 1.27 -30.66
C TRP A 197 -8.73 0.23 -29.76
N SER A 198 -9.41 -0.72 -30.37
CA SER A 198 -9.93 -1.91 -29.70
C SER A 198 -8.80 -2.63 -28.96
N GLY A 199 -9.06 -3.09 -27.74
CA GLY A 199 -8.07 -3.77 -26.90
C GLY A 199 -7.05 -2.85 -26.23
N ASP A 200 -7.13 -1.52 -26.41
CA ASP A 200 -6.33 -0.60 -25.59
C ASP A 200 -6.73 -0.70 -24.13
N ILE A 201 -5.74 -0.69 -23.26
CA ILE A 201 -5.94 -0.54 -21.81
C ILE A 201 -5.68 0.93 -21.47
N VAL A 202 -6.71 1.62 -21.00
CA VAL A 202 -6.69 3.06 -20.75
C VAL A 202 -6.69 3.31 -19.26
N LEU A 203 -5.68 4.00 -18.73
CA LEU A 203 -5.67 4.44 -17.33
C LEU A 203 -6.25 5.85 -17.23
N VAL A 204 -7.24 5.98 -16.37
CA VAL A 204 -7.98 7.23 -16.18
C VAL A 204 -7.93 7.66 -14.72
N VAL A 205 -7.55 8.90 -14.46
CA VAL A 205 -7.76 9.56 -13.17
C VAL A 205 -9.12 10.22 -13.21
N MET A 206 -9.96 9.94 -12.23
CA MET A 206 -11.32 10.47 -12.19
C MET A 206 -11.80 10.73 -10.76
N MET A 207 -12.77 11.63 -10.62
CA MET A 207 -13.58 11.69 -9.39
C MET A 207 -14.59 10.53 -9.39
N ASN A 208 -14.75 9.86 -8.24
CA ASN A 208 -15.62 8.69 -8.11
C ASN A 208 -17.08 8.98 -8.50
N SER A 209 -17.54 10.20 -8.23
CA SER A 209 -18.87 10.66 -8.64
C SER A 209 -19.10 10.68 -10.17
N LYS A 210 -18.01 10.62 -10.95
CA LYS A 210 -18.03 10.70 -12.42
C LYS A 210 -17.97 9.34 -13.13
N GLU A 211 -17.93 8.24 -12.40
CA GLU A 211 -17.81 6.90 -12.97
C GLU A 211 -18.88 6.61 -14.03
N LYS A 212 -20.15 6.83 -13.70
CA LYS A 212 -21.29 6.58 -14.62
C LYS A 212 -21.22 7.44 -15.88
N GLU A 213 -20.80 8.70 -15.73
CA GLU A 213 -20.63 9.60 -16.87
C GLU A 213 -19.48 9.15 -17.76
N LEU A 214 -18.36 8.70 -17.16
CA LEU A 214 -17.20 8.20 -17.89
C LEU A 214 -17.52 6.91 -18.67
N ARG A 215 -18.19 5.93 -18.03
CA ARG A 215 -18.68 4.71 -18.71
C ARG A 215 -19.53 5.04 -19.91
N LYS A 216 -20.47 5.99 -19.76
CA LYS A 216 -21.33 6.44 -20.85
C LYS A 216 -20.55 7.15 -21.96
N ALA A 217 -19.61 8.03 -21.60
CA ALA A 217 -18.76 8.76 -22.55
C ALA A 217 -17.89 7.82 -23.38
N LEU A 218 -17.30 6.80 -22.75
CA LEU A 218 -16.49 5.79 -23.42
C LEU A 218 -17.30 4.63 -24.02
N LYS A 219 -18.65 4.63 -23.89
CA LYS A 219 -19.52 3.54 -24.38
C LYS A 219 -19.14 2.15 -23.87
N ILE A 220 -18.72 2.07 -22.61
CA ILE A 220 -18.36 0.81 -21.94
C ILE A 220 -19.62 0.26 -21.27
N LYS A 221 -19.87 -1.03 -21.47
CA LYS A 221 -20.96 -1.76 -20.78
C LYS A 221 -20.49 -2.20 -19.41
N ASP A 222 -21.43 -2.36 -18.49
CA ASP A 222 -21.23 -2.99 -17.19
C ASP A 222 -20.84 -4.44 -17.33
#